data_5aaee63f9c51fc977ed2826f079e8137
#
_entry.id   5aaee63f9c51fc977ed2826f079e8137
#
_cell.length_a   1.000
_cell.length_b   1.000
_cell.length_c   1.000
_cell.angle_alpha   90.00
_cell.angle_beta   90.00
_cell.angle_gamma   90.00
#
_symmetry.space_group_name_H-M   'P 1'
#
loop_
_entity.id
_entity.type
_entity.pdbx_description
1 polymer ?
#
loop_
_entity_poly.entity_id
_entity_poly.type
_entity_poly.pdbx_seq_one_letter_code
_entity_poly.pdbx_strand_id
1 'polypeptide(L)'
;MILQQYEFENLKMIPFQAGFLDNNTYLLADTTAKECVVIDPSSGFEQAVKKIRQEGWNLNAFWLTHAHFDHVINAHYAAEANPPISIAMHPADELIRASGGVAKPDYTGIPVGCPKPSVDLADGMILKVGDYDFTVLHTPGHSPGSCCFYCKSAGWLFSGDLVFYESYGRTDLIGSNTDALFRSIREKVLVLPDETVIFPGHNDFTSVEHEKKFY
;
A
#
# COMPACT_ATOMS: atom_id res chain seq x y z
N MET A 1 -11.67 -8.92 -10.06
CA MET A 1 -13.03 -8.45 -9.62
C MET A 1 -12.92 -6.96 -9.34
N ILE A 2 -13.92 -6.13 -9.67
CA ILE A 2 -13.93 -4.73 -9.24
C ILE A 2 -14.58 -4.73 -7.86
N LEU A 3 -13.78 -4.51 -6.83
CA LEU A 3 -14.28 -4.30 -5.48
C LEU A 3 -15.04 -2.97 -5.38
N GLN A 4 -15.76 -2.77 -4.30
CA GLN A 4 -16.49 -1.53 -4.06
C GLN A 4 -15.53 -0.32 -4.09
N GLN A 5 -15.89 0.71 -4.85
CA GLN A 5 -15.19 2.00 -4.85
C GLN A 5 -15.63 2.82 -3.64
N TYR A 6 -14.74 3.63 -3.11
CA TYR A 6 -15.00 4.53 -1.99
C TYR A 6 -14.76 5.97 -2.42
N GLU A 7 -15.59 6.87 -1.93
CA GLU A 7 -15.51 8.30 -2.22
C GLU A 7 -15.67 9.10 -0.93
N PHE A 8 -14.84 10.12 -0.79
CA PHE A 8 -14.93 11.13 0.25
C PHE A 8 -14.69 12.50 -0.40
N GLU A 9 -15.76 13.31 -0.55
CA GLU A 9 -15.71 14.55 -1.33
C GLU A 9 -15.15 14.32 -2.75
N ASN A 10 -14.01 14.94 -3.07
CA ASN A 10 -13.32 14.78 -4.35
C ASN A 10 -12.26 13.66 -4.34
N LEU A 11 -12.00 13.06 -3.18
CA LEU A 11 -11.09 11.93 -3.07
C LEU A 11 -11.81 10.64 -3.45
N LYS A 12 -11.29 9.95 -4.45
CA LYS A 12 -11.79 8.66 -4.91
C LYS A 12 -10.73 7.58 -4.68
N MET A 13 -11.17 6.45 -4.11
CA MET A 13 -10.36 5.24 -3.98
C MET A 13 -10.99 4.12 -4.82
N ILE A 14 -10.17 3.52 -5.70
CA ILE A 14 -10.57 2.42 -6.58
C ILE A 14 -9.63 1.25 -6.34
N PRO A 15 -10.13 0.15 -5.77
CA PRO A 15 -9.33 -1.05 -5.56
C PRO A 15 -9.36 -1.95 -6.80
N PHE A 16 -8.23 -2.58 -7.08
CA PHE A 16 -8.08 -3.60 -8.10
C PHE A 16 -7.45 -4.85 -7.49
N GLN A 17 -8.26 -5.87 -7.27
CA GLN A 17 -7.79 -7.15 -6.78
C GLN A 17 -7.42 -8.05 -7.95
N ALA A 18 -6.20 -8.58 -7.94
CA ALA A 18 -5.69 -9.44 -9.01
C ALA A 18 -4.50 -10.29 -8.56
N GLY A 19 -4.14 -11.27 -9.40
CA GLY A 19 -3.01 -12.16 -9.17
C GLY A 19 -3.40 -13.41 -8.38
N PHE A 20 -2.45 -14.31 -8.22
CA PHE A 20 -2.68 -15.60 -7.54
C PHE A 20 -2.64 -15.51 -6.01
N LEU A 21 -2.25 -14.35 -5.49
CA LEU A 21 -2.26 -14.04 -4.05
C LEU A 21 -3.40 -13.08 -3.68
N ASP A 22 -4.33 -12.76 -4.60
CA ASP A 22 -5.43 -11.82 -4.39
C ASP A 22 -4.98 -10.47 -3.85
N ASN A 23 -3.86 -9.94 -4.41
CA ASN A 23 -3.32 -8.64 -4.02
C ASN A 23 -4.28 -7.50 -4.35
N ASN A 24 -4.35 -6.55 -3.45
CA ASN A 24 -5.07 -5.30 -3.61
C ASN A 24 -4.11 -4.19 -4.07
N THR A 25 -4.32 -3.66 -5.26
CA THR A 25 -3.70 -2.41 -5.75
C THR A 25 -4.71 -1.29 -5.56
N TYR A 26 -4.32 -0.18 -4.93
CA TYR A 26 -5.23 0.93 -4.69
C TYR A 26 -4.86 2.15 -5.53
N LEU A 27 -5.80 2.63 -6.32
CA LEU A 27 -5.71 3.91 -7.02
C LEU A 27 -6.43 4.97 -6.20
N LEU A 28 -5.69 5.97 -5.73
CA LEU A 28 -6.23 7.15 -5.05
C LEU A 28 -6.16 8.34 -5.99
N ALA A 29 -7.26 9.06 -6.16
CA ALA A 29 -7.32 10.24 -7.03
C ALA A 29 -8.09 11.37 -6.37
N ASP A 30 -7.53 12.58 -6.42
CA ASP A 30 -8.29 13.81 -6.30
C ASP A 30 -8.86 14.15 -7.67
N THR A 31 -10.18 14.02 -7.81
CA THR A 31 -10.88 14.19 -9.09
C THR A 31 -10.91 15.64 -9.57
N THR A 32 -10.77 16.62 -8.66
CA THR A 32 -10.71 18.05 -8.98
C THR A 32 -9.31 18.45 -9.41
N ALA A 33 -8.29 18.09 -8.66
CA ALA A 33 -6.89 18.34 -9.00
C ALA A 33 -6.43 17.51 -10.21
N LYS A 34 -7.13 16.41 -10.53
CA LYS A 34 -6.75 15.40 -11.52
C LYS A 34 -5.38 14.78 -11.24
N GLU A 35 -5.06 14.64 -9.97
CA GLU A 35 -3.85 14.02 -9.47
C GLU A 35 -4.17 12.66 -8.85
N CYS A 36 -3.30 11.69 -9.08
CA CYS A 36 -3.48 10.38 -8.47
C CYS A 36 -2.15 9.74 -8.06
N VAL A 37 -2.27 8.76 -7.16
CA VAL A 37 -1.19 7.88 -6.75
C VAL A 37 -1.69 6.44 -6.77
N VAL A 38 -0.75 5.50 -6.87
CA VAL A 38 -1.05 4.08 -6.70
C VAL A 38 -0.32 3.58 -5.45
N ILE A 39 -1.08 2.96 -4.54
CA ILE A 39 -0.52 2.20 -3.43
C ILE A 39 -0.32 0.77 -3.91
N ASP A 40 0.88 0.26 -3.73
CA ASP A 40 1.33 -1.07 -4.11
C ASP A 40 0.96 -1.44 -5.56
N PRO A 41 1.82 -1.07 -6.54
CA PRO A 41 1.61 -1.40 -7.96
C PRO A 41 1.80 -2.91 -8.20
N SER A 42 0.86 -3.69 -7.68
CA SER A 42 0.75 -5.14 -7.71
C SER A 42 0.10 -5.62 -9.02
N SER A 43 -0.41 -6.84 -9.04
CA SER A 43 -1.06 -7.47 -10.20
C SER A 43 -2.27 -6.71 -10.77
N GLY A 44 -2.90 -5.83 -9.96
CA GLY A 44 -4.01 -4.96 -10.40
C GLY A 44 -3.59 -3.70 -11.15
N PHE A 45 -2.29 -3.41 -11.25
CA PHE A 45 -1.77 -2.15 -11.75
C PHE A 45 -2.16 -1.82 -13.20
N GLU A 46 -2.17 -2.81 -14.11
CA GLU A 46 -2.60 -2.56 -15.50
C GLU A 46 -4.04 -2.03 -15.58
N GLN A 47 -4.92 -2.50 -14.71
CA GLN A 47 -6.31 -2.03 -14.63
C GLN A 47 -6.35 -0.60 -14.09
N ALA A 48 -5.53 -0.27 -13.09
CA ALA A 48 -5.37 1.09 -12.58
C ALA A 48 -4.90 2.05 -13.69
N VAL A 49 -3.89 1.67 -14.48
CA VAL A 49 -3.39 2.48 -15.61
C VAL A 49 -4.49 2.73 -16.65
N LYS A 50 -5.30 1.73 -16.99
CA LYS A 50 -6.44 1.91 -17.89
C LYS A 50 -7.41 2.95 -17.34
N LYS A 51 -7.72 2.86 -16.04
CA LYS A 51 -8.63 3.80 -15.37
C LYS A 51 -8.06 5.21 -15.35
N ILE A 52 -6.78 5.38 -14.97
CA ILE A 52 -6.08 6.67 -14.98
C ILE A 52 -6.18 7.36 -16.36
N ARG A 53 -5.91 6.60 -17.42
CA ARG A 53 -6.01 7.12 -18.81
C ARG A 53 -7.43 7.52 -19.20
N GLN A 54 -8.43 6.72 -18.81
CA GLN A 54 -9.84 7.01 -19.10
C GLN A 54 -10.33 8.29 -18.43
N GLU A 55 -9.88 8.54 -17.20
CA GLU A 55 -10.27 9.74 -16.43
C GLU A 55 -9.40 10.96 -16.71
N GLY A 56 -8.28 10.78 -17.41
CA GLY A 56 -7.32 11.86 -17.68
C GLY A 56 -6.60 12.35 -16.43
N TRP A 57 -6.35 11.45 -15.45
CA TRP A 57 -5.61 11.78 -14.25
C TRP A 57 -4.10 11.69 -14.45
N ASN A 58 -3.35 12.47 -13.66
CA ASN A 58 -1.89 12.46 -13.63
C ASN A 58 -1.40 11.55 -12.52
N LEU A 59 -0.68 10.50 -12.86
CA LEU A 59 -0.06 9.59 -11.89
C LEU A 59 1.26 10.17 -11.39
N ASN A 60 1.29 10.62 -10.14
CA ASN A 60 2.40 11.35 -9.56
C ASN A 60 3.36 10.44 -8.79
N ALA A 61 2.86 9.39 -8.12
CA ALA A 61 3.68 8.55 -7.26
C ALA A 61 3.15 7.12 -7.12
N PHE A 62 4.06 6.21 -6.78
CA PHE A 62 3.77 4.95 -6.11
C PHE A 62 4.12 5.07 -4.63
N TRP A 63 3.20 4.67 -3.76
CA TRP A 63 3.43 4.54 -2.34
C TRP A 63 3.49 3.06 -2.01
N LEU A 64 4.63 2.59 -1.53
CA LEU A 64 4.83 1.20 -1.20
C LEU A 64 4.60 1.00 0.30
N THR A 65 3.66 0.12 0.64
CA THR A 65 3.45 -0.29 2.04
C THR A 65 4.66 -1.05 2.56
N HIS A 66 5.26 -1.88 1.71
CA HIS A 66 6.49 -2.62 1.96
C HIS A 66 7.08 -3.15 0.63
N ALA A 67 8.23 -3.82 0.69
CA ALA A 67 8.97 -4.18 -0.52
C ALA A 67 8.88 -5.65 -0.95
N HIS A 68 7.90 -6.43 -0.48
CA HIS A 68 7.72 -7.79 -0.98
C HIS A 68 7.30 -7.80 -2.45
N PHE A 69 7.73 -8.85 -3.18
CA PHE A 69 7.67 -8.93 -4.64
C PHE A 69 6.27 -8.69 -5.21
N ASP A 70 5.27 -9.22 -4.57
CA ASP A 70 3.89 -9.17 -5.01
C ASP A 70 3.24 -7.78 -4.84
N HIS A 71 3.81 -6.92 -4.00
CA HIS A 71 3.40 -5.51 -3.86
C HIS A 71 4.11 -4.59 -4.85
N VAL A 72 5.31 -4.98 -5.32
CA VAL A 72 6.16 -4.10 -6.14
C VAL A 72 6.39 -4.62 -7.58
N ILE A 73 5.68 -5.68 -7.99
CA ILE A 73 5.92 -6.38 -9.27
C ILE A 73 5.85 -5.45 -10.50
N ASN A 74 5.06 -4.38 -10.44
CA ASN A 74 4.95 -3.38 -11.50
C ASN A 74 5.63 -2.03 -11.15
N ALA A 75 6.41 -1.96 -10.07
CA ALA A 75 7.08 -0.73 -9.68
C ALA A 75 8.10 -0.24 -10.72
N HIS A 76 8.63 -1.14 -11.58
CA HIS A 76 9.52 -0.79 -12.70
C HIS A 76 8.91 0.23 -13.65
N TYR A 77 7.58 0.27 -13.79
CA TYR A 77 6.88 1.25 -14.62
C TYR A 77 7.21 2.70 -14.24
N ALA A 78 7.55 2.96 -12.98
CA ALA A 78 7.92 4.31 -12.54
C ALA A 78 9.15 4.86 -13.27
N ALA A 79 10.14 4.02 -13.57
CA ALA A 79 11.36 4.42 -14.29
C ALA A 79 11.12 4.52 -15.81
N GLU A 80 10.14 3.81 -16.34
CA GLU A 80 9.80 3.79 -17.76
C GLU A 80 8.87 4.96 -18.16
N ALA A 81 8.18 5.56 -17.19
CA ALA A 81 7.26 6.66 -17.41
C ALA A 81 8.00 7.97 -17.78
N ASN A 82 7.34 8.82 -18.57
CA ASN A 82 7.86 10.12 -18.92
C ASN A 82 6.78 11.22 -18.68
N PRO A 83 6.95 12.09 -17.69
CA PRO A 83 8.06 12.15 -16.72
C PRO A 83 8.11 10.92 -15.80
N PRO A 84 9.26 10.63 -15.16
CA PRO A 84 9.38 9.52 -14.20
C PRO A 84 8.42 9.70 -13.01
N ILE A 85 7.82 8.59 -12.57
CA ILE A 85 6.90 8.58 -11.42
C ILE A 85 7.74 8.43 -10.14
N SER A 86 7.41 9.20 -9.09
CA SER A 86 8.05 9.09 -7.79
C SER A 86 7.72 7.76 -7.11
N ILE A 87 8.68 7.16 -6.40
CA ILE A 87 8.45 5.99 -5.54
C ILE A 87 8.77 6.38 -4.11
N ALA A 88 7.81 6.18 -3.21
CA ALA A 88 7.96 6.37 -1.78
C ALA A 88 7.98 5.01 -1.06
N MET A 89 9.02 4.73 -0.28
CA MET A 89 9.21 3.48 0.46
C MET A 89 10.02 3.75 1.74
N HIS A 90 9.75 2.99 2.80
CA HIS A 90 10.55 3.09 4.02
C HIS A 90 11.95 2.48 3.83
N PRO A 91 13.04 3.16 4.21
CA PRO A 91 14.41 2.73 3.94
C PRO A 91 14.80 1.41 4.63
N ALA A 92 14.11 1.01 5.69
CA ALA A 92 14.37 -0.27 6.35
C ALA A 92 14.06 -1.50 5.46
N ASP A 93 13.28 -1.33 4.37
CA ASP A 93 13.00 -2.40 3.40
C ASP A 93 13.97 -2.40 2.20
N GLU A 94 15.02 -1.60 2.22
CA GLU A 94 15.98 -1.52 1.10
C GLU A 94 16.62 -2.88 0.79
N LEU A 95 16.93 -3.71 1.80
CA LEU A 95 17.49 -5.05 1.57
C LEU A 95 16.47 -5.96 0.88
N ILE A 96 15.20 -5.88 1.26
CA ILE A 96 14.11 -6.66 0.64
C ILE A 96 13.96 -6.23 -0.82
N ARG A 97 13.84 -4.92 -1.07
CA ARG A 97 13.74 -4.35 -2.42
C ARG A 97 14.93 -4.78 -3.31
N ALA A 98 16.15 -4.61 -2.82
CA ALA A 98 17.37 -4.91 -3.57
C ALA A 98 17.54 -6.41 -3.87
N SER A 99 16.96 -7.29 -3.05
CA SER A 99 16.94 -8.74 -3.27
C SER A 99 15.81 -9.22 -4.20
N GLY A 100 15.06 -8.31 -4.83
CA GLY A 100 13.90 -8.65 -5.65
C GLY A 100 12.64 -9.00 -4.85
N GLY A 101 12.48 -8.42 -3.67
CA GLY A 101 11.28 -8.58 -2.82
C GLY A 101 11.23 -9.90 -2.07
N VAL A 102 12.38 -10.53 -1.79
CA VAL A 102 12.46 -11.87 -1.15
C VAL A 102 11.71 -12.96 -1.93
N ALA A 103 11.38 -12.70 -3.19
CA ALA A 103 10.86 -13.74 -4.05
C ALA A 103 11.93 -14.82 -4.19
N LYS A 104 11.63 -16.02 -3.73
CA LYS A 104 12.36 -17.17 -4.32
C LYS A 104 12.06 -17.12 -5.82
N PRO A 105 13.07 -17.17 -6.69
CA PRO A 105 12.90 -17.12 -8.16
C PRO A 105 11.86 -18.11 -8.70
N ASP A 106 11.53 -19.11 -7.90
CA ASP A 106 10.69 -20.26 -8.25
C ASP A 106 9.19 -19.93 -8.34
N TYR A 107 8.71 -18.79 -7.80
CA TYR A 107 7.27 -18.50 -7.77
C TYR A 107 6.76 -17.79 -9.03
N THR A 108 7.55 -16.96 -9.67
CA THR A 108 7.03 -16.16 -10.80
C THR A 108 7.84 -16.29 -12.08
N GLY A 109 9.10 -16.72 -12.02
CA GLY A 109 10.02 -16.69 -13.16
C GLY A 109 10.28 -15.27 -13.71
N ILE A 110 9.73 -14.24 -13.08
CA ILE A 110 9.82 -12.84 -13.51
C ILE A 110 10.77 -12.13 -12.53
N PRO A 111 11.86 -11.50 -13.02
CA PRO A 111 12.67 -10.64 -12.18
C PRO A 111 11.83 -9.45 -11.70
N VAL A 112 11.57 -9.35 -10.41
CA VAL A 112 10.87 -8.19 -9.84
C VAL A 112 11.89 -7.07 -9.65
N GLY A 113 11.89 -6.12 -10.57
CA GLY A 113 12.74 -4.94 -10.52
C GLY A 113 11.97 -3.76 -9.91
N CYS A 114 12.09 -3.54 -8.61
CA CYS A 114 11.65 -2.28 -8.01
C CYS A 114 12.79 -1.26 -8.10
N PRO A 115 12.61 -0.13 -8.83
CA PRO A 115 13.61 0.93 -8.88
C PRO A 115 13.90 1.48 -7.48
N LYS A 116 15.06 2.13 -7.33
CA LYS A 116 15.41 2.78 -6.07
C LYS A 116 14.37 3.88 -5.77
N PRO A 117 13.79 3.92 -4.55
CA PRO A 117 12.86 4.95 -4.17
C PRO A 117 13.47 6.35 -4.25
N SER A 118 12.67 7.33 -4.62
CA SER A 118 13.04 8.74 -4.66
C SER A 118 12.62 9.48 -3.37
N VAL A 119 11.76 8.86 -2.55
CA VAL A 119 11.27 9.39 -1.29
C VAL A 119 11.43 8.34 -0.20
N ASP A 120 12.21 8.66 0.83
CA ASP A 120 12.33 7.85 2.04
C ASP A 120 11.17 8.17 2.99
N LEU A 121 10.30 7.18 3.24
CA LEU A 121 9.20 7.32 4.19
C LEU A 121 9.73 7.32 5.63
N ALA A 122 9.05 8.08 6.49
CA ALA A 122 9.29 8.11 7.93
C ALA A 122 7.97 8.19 8.69
N ASP A 123 7.96 7.69 9.94
CA ASP A 123 6.78 7.76 10.82
C ASP A 123 6.32 9.20 11.01
N GLY A 124 5.02 9.44 10.87
CA GLY A 124 4.41 10.77 10.96
C GLY A 124 4.58 11.66 9.73
N MET A 125 5.31 11.23 8.70
CA MET A 125 5.42 11.98 7.44
C MET A 125 4.04 12.15 6.80
N ILE A 126 3.81 13.30 6.15
CA ILE A 126 2.58 13.57 5.41
C ILE A 126 2.85 13.44 3.92
N LEU A 127 2.09 12.57 3.27
CA LEU A 127 1.99 12.47 1.82
C LEU A 127 0.68 13.12 1.36
N LYS A 128 0.58 13.50 0.08
CA LYS A 128 -0.61 14.16 -0.46
C LYS A 128 -1.13 13.53 -1.73
N VAL A 129 -2.47 13.53 -1.85
CA VAL A 129 -3.17 13.33 -3.12
C VAL A 129 -4.07 14.55 -3.30
N GLY A 130 -3.68 15.47 -4.18
CA GLY A 130 -4.33 16.78 -4.27
C GLY A 130 -4.34 17.49 -2.91
N ASP A 131 -5.53 17.83 -2.41
CA ASP A 131 -5.71 18.51 -1.12
C ASP A 131 -5.77 17.58 0.09
N TYR A 132 -5.70 16.27 -0.10
CA TYR A 132 -5.88 15.28 0.98
C TYR A 132 -4.55 14.82 1.56
N ASP A 133 -4.46 14.87 2.89
CA ASP A 133 -3.30 14.45 3.67
C ASP A 133 -3.39 12.98 4.08
N PHE A 134 -2.29 12.27 3.89
CA PHE A 134 -2.11 10.89 4.32
C PHE A 134 -0.90 10.83 5.27
N THR A 135 -1.15 10.45 6.52
CA THR A 135 -0.08 10.24 7.50
C THR A 135 0.54 8.87 7.31
N VAL A 136 1.86 8.83 7.17
CA VAL A 136 2.63 7.59 7.18
C VAL A 136 2.72 7.08 8.62
N LEU A 137 2.28 5.86 8.86
CA LEU A 137 2.48 5.16 10.13
C LEU A 137 3.51 4.06 9.88
N HIS A 138 4.71 4.18 10.45
CA HIS A 138 5.68 3.08 10.38
C HIS A 138 5.23 1.95 11.31
N THR A 139 4.98 0.80 10.74
CA THR A 139 4.35 -0.37 11.37
C THR A 139 5.15 -1.64 11.13
N PRO A 140 6.39 -1.71 11.65
CA PRO A 140 7.26 -2.86 11.40
C PRO A 140 6.68 -4.14 11.99
N GLY A 141 7.04 -5.27 11.37
CA GLY A 141 6.65 -6.60 11.85
C GLY A 141 6.56 -7.63 10.74
N HIS A 142 5.71 -7.42 9.73
CA HIS A 142 5.68 -8.24 8.51
C HIS A 142 6.96 -8.03 7.69
N SER A 143 7.38 -6.78 7.52
CA SER A 143 8.72 -6.41 7.09
C SER A 143 9.28 -5.31 8.03
N PRO A 144 10.61 -5.06 8.01
CA PRO A 144 11.21 -3.99 8.80
C PRO A 144 10.72 -2.59 8.42
N GLY A 145 10.39 -2.39 7.15
CA GLY A 145 9.95 -1.12 6.58
C GLY A 145 8.45 -1.02 6.33
N SER A 146 7.64 -1.95 6.83
CA SER A 146 6.18 -1.90 6.66
C SER A 146 5.61 -0.56 7.14
N CYS A 147 4.76 0.04 6.31
CA CYS A 147 4.06 1.28 6.60
C CYS A 147 2.58 1.16 6.28
N CYS A 148 1.76 1.86 7.06
CA CYS A 148 0.37 2.15 6.70
C CYS A 148 0.25 3.60 6.26
N PHE A 149 -0.77 3.89 5.43
CA PHE A 149 -1.11 5.26 5.01
C PHE A 149 -2.50 5.60 5.53
N TYR A 150 -2.59 6.60 6.41
CA TYR A 150 -3.83 6.98 7.08
C TYR A 150 -4.34 8.33 6.61
N CYS A 151 -5.52 8.35 5.98
CA CYS A 151 -6.26 9.56 5.66
C CYS A 151 -7.29 9.83 6.76
N LYS A 152 -6.97 10.76 7.67
CA LYS A 152 -7.82 11.05 8.82
C LYS A 152 -9.18 11.65 8.40
N SER A 153 -9.20 12.52 7.40
CA SER A 153 -10.43 13.18 6.95
C SER A 153 -11.45 12.20 6.37
N ALA A 154 -10.97 11.19 5.64
CA ALA A 154 -11.83 10.17 5.04
C ALA A 154 -12.06 8.95 5.96
N GLY A 155 -11.30 8.82 7.05
CA GLY A 155 -11.33 7.63 7.91
C GLY A 155 -10.80 6.38 7.22
N TRP A 156 -9.78 6.50 6.36
CA TRP A 156 -9.23 5.40 5.55
C TRP A 156 -7.82 5.05 5.98
N LEU A 157 -7.57 3.76 6.18
CA LEU A 157 -6.25 3.20 6.50
C LEU A 157 -5.88 2.14 5.47
N PHE A 158 -4.79 2.34 4.74
CA PHE A 158 -4.16 1.34 3.86
C PHE A 158 -3.10 0.62 4.67
N SER A 159 -3.39 -0.63 5.07
CA SER A 159 -2.57 -1.35 6.06
C SER A 159 -1.46 -2.21 5.46
N GLY A 160 -1.41 -2.39 4.13
CA GLY A 160 -0.53 -3.39 3.54
C GLY A 160 -0.73 -4.75 4.23
N ASP A 161 0.37 -5.41 4.54
CA ASP A 161 0.35 -6.74 5.18
C ASP A 161 0.49 -6.67 6.71
N LEU A 162 -0.15 -5.68 7.32
CA LEU A 162 -0.17 -5.59 8.79
C LEU A 162 -1.43 -6.26 9.36
N VAL A 163 -2.61 -5.77 8.95
CA VAL A 163 -3.93 -6.24 9.41
C VAL A 163 -4.76 -6.63 8.21
N PHE A 164 -5.32 -7.83 8.23
CA PHE A 164 -6.31 -8.35 7.30
C PHE A 164 -7.65 -8.55 8.02
N TYR A 165 -8.70 -8.89 7.29
CA TYR A 165 -9.97 -9.29 7.88
C TYR A 165 -9.76 -10.52 8.78
N GLU A 166 -9.94 -10.35 10.09
CA GLU A 166 -9.78 -11.39 11.14
C GLU A 166 -8.40 -12.11 11.10
N SER A 167 -7.36 -11.43 10.61
CA SER A 167 -6.04 -12.01 10.43
C SER A 167 -4.95 -10.93 10.32
N TYR A 168 -3.70 -11.36 10.26
CA TYR A 168 -2.53 -10.49 10.18
C TYR A 168 -1.47 -11.05 9.23
N GLY A 169 -0.55 -10.18 8.82
CA GLY A 169 0.56 -10.55 7.94
C GLY A 169 1.50 -11.57 8.59
N ARG A 170 1.98 -12.51 7.79
CA ARG A 170 2.93 -13.53 8.27
C ARG A 170 4.22 -12.91 8.79
N THR A 171 4.84 -13.59 9.75
CA THR A 171 6.07 -13.14 10.42
C THR A 171 7.19 -14.19 10.42
N ASP A 172 7.19 -15.06 9.41
CA ASP A 172 8.19 -16.12 9.20
C ASP A 172 9.12 -15.85 8.02
N LEU A 173 9.08 -14.63 7.46
CA LEU A 173 9.95 -14.16 6.38
C LEU A 173 11.22 -13.51 6.94
N ILE A 174 12.23 -13.31 6.07
CA ILE A 174 13.46 -12.64 6.45
C ILE A 174 13.18 -11.19 6.88
N GLY A 175 13.62 -10.82 8.08
CA GLY A 175 13.42 -9.49 8.64
C GLY A 175 12.10 -9.31 9.39
N SER A 176 11.20 -10.29 9.34
CA SER A 176 9.93 -10.23 10.09
C SER A 176 10.13 -10.36 11.60
N ASN A 177 9.18 -9.82 12.37
CA ASN A 177 9.18 -9.89 13.83
C ASN A 177 7.74 -9.86 14.36
N THR A 178 7.32 -10.97 14.99
CA THR A 178 5.95 -11.13 15.49
C THR A 178 5.59 -10.12 16.59
N ASP A 179 6.49 -9.89 17.56
CA ASP A 179 6.23 -8.96 18.65
C ASP A 179 6.12 -7.50 18.14
N ALA A 180 6.94 -7.13 17.15
CA ALA A 180 6.85 -5.83 16.51
C ALA A 180 5.53 -5.67 15.75
N LEU A 181 5.07 -6.71 15.02
CA LEU A 181 3.80 -6.71 14.31
C LEU A 181 2.63 -6.44 15.26
N PHE A 182 2.51 -7.21 16.34
CA PHE A 182 1.42 -7.01 17.29
C PHE A 182 1.52 -5.67 18.03
N ARG A 183 2.73 -5.17 18.29
CA ARG A 183 2.91 -3.81 18.83
C ARG A 183 2.41 -2.77 17.83
N SER A 184 2.77 -2.89 16.57
CA SER A 184 2.31 -1.98 15.50
C SER A 184 0.78 -1.97 15.40
N ILE A 185 0.14 -3.13 15.45
CA ILE A 185 -1.32 -3.24 15.44
C ILE A 185 -1.92 -2.49 16.63
N ARG A 186 -1.49 -2.80 17.86
CA ARG A 186 -2.09 -2.24 19.07
C ARG A 186 -1.84 -0.75 19.24
N GLU A 187 -0.62 -0.28 18.94
CA GLU A 187 -0.20 1.10 19.21
C GLU A 187 -0.46 2.07 18.04
N LYS A 188 -0.63 1.58 16.82
CA LYS A 188 -0.80 2.42 15.63
C LYS A 188 -2.17 2.27 14.96
N VAL A 189 -2.74 1.06 14.95
CA VAL A 189 -4.00 0.79 14.24
C VAL A 189 -5.20 0.82 15.18
N LEU A 190 -5.18 0.04 16.26
CA LEU A 190 -6.33 -0.08 17.16
C LEU A 190 -6.59 1.18 18.01
N VAL A 191 -5.71 2.17 17.98
CA VAL A 191 -5.91 3.49 18.61
C VAL A 191 -6.62 4.48 17.69
N LEU A 192 -6.81 4.15 16.41
CA LEU A 192 -7.57 4.96 15.47
C LEU A 192 -9.07 4.90 15.79
N PRO A 193 -9.88 5.86 15.28
CA PRO A 193 -11.33 5.84 15.43
C PRO A 193 -11.96 4.53 14.96
N ASP A 194 -12.99 4.05 15.65
CA ASP A 194 -13.64 2.76 15.40
C ASP A 194 -14.19 2.64 13.97
N GLU A 195 -14.68 3.74 13.42
CA GLU A 195 -15.22 3.86 12.06
C GLU A 195 -14.15 3.83 10.95
N THR A 196 -12.85 3.81 11.30
CA THR A 196 -11.78 3.76 10.31
C THR A 196 -11.86 2.48 9.51
N VAL A 197 -12.02 2.62 8.18
CA VAL A 197 -12.01 1.49 7.24
C VAL A 197 -10.56 1.10 6.96
N ILE A 198 -10.27 -0.19 7.05
CA ILE A 198 -8.95 -0.77 6.78
C ILE A 198 -8.97 -1.43 5.41
N PHE A 199 -8.05 -1.01 4.55
CA PHE A 199 -7.80 -1.52 3.21
C PHE A 199 -6.48 -2.30 3.20
N PRO A 200 -6.52 -3.64 3.32
CA PRO A 200 -5.32 -4.47 3.43
C PRO A 200 -4.65 -4.75 2.09
N GLY A 201 -3.41 -5.27 2.14
CA GLY A 201 -2.67 -5.70 0.95
C GLY A 201 -3.31 -6.89 0.22
N HIS A 202 -4.10 -7.70 0.92
CA HIS A 202 -4.78 -8.90 0.39
C HIS A 202 -6.19 -9.04 0.96
N ASN A 203 -7.03 -9.81 0.27
CA ASN A 203 -8.37 -10.21 0.71
C ASN A 203 -9.35 -9.05 0.93
N ASP A 204 -10.32 -9.24 1.84
CA ASP A 204 -11.43 -8.34 2.08
C ASP A 204 -11.05 -7.16 2.99
N PHE A 205 -11.81 -6.09 2.88
CA PHE A 205 -11.70 -4.90 3.74
C PHE A 205 -12.31 -5.17 5.12
N THR A 206 -11.86 -4.40 6.11
CA THR A 206 -12.36 -4.49 7.48
C THR A 206 -12.45 -3.10 8.12
N SER A 207 -12.61 -3.02 9.45
CA SER A 207 -12.60 -1.77 10.20
C SER A 207 -11.88 -1.93 11.53
N VAL A 208 -11.46 -0.81 12.11
CA VAL A 208 -10.84 -0.80 13.44
C VAL A 208 -11.77 -1.39 14.49
N GLU A 209 -13.08 -1.04 14.46
CA GLU A 209 -14.08 -1.61 15.38
C GLU A 209 -14.16 -3.13 15.28
N HIS A 210 -14.14 -3.65 14.04
CA HIS A 210 -14.22 -5.10 13.83
C HIS A 210 -12.98 -5.81 14.38
N GLU A 211 -11.80 -5.30 14.03
CA GLU A 211 -10.51 -5.96 14.35
C GLU A 211 -10.16 -5.87 15.84
N LYS A 212 -10.63 -4.88 16.59
CA LYS A 212 -10.46 -4.81 18.06
C LYS A 212 -10.92 -6.07 18.80
N LYS A 213 -11.74 -6.91 18.19
CA LYS A 213 -12.24 -8.15 18.78
C LYS A 213 -11.22 -9.31 18.72
N PHE A 214 -10.17 -9.17 17.88
CA PHE A 214 -9.22 -10.24 17.58
C PHE A 214 -7.80 -9.99 18.14
N TYR A 215 -7.49 -8.75 18.55
CA TYR A 215 -6.20 -8.32 19.06
C TYR A 215 -6.33 -7.75 20.48
#